data_67262bfd48dca2e965321afe3f8a72e0
#
_entry.id   67262bfd48dca2e965321afe3f8a72e0
#
_cell.length_a   1.000
_cell.length_b   1.000
_cell.length_c   1.000
_cell.angle_alpha   90.00
_cell.angle_beta   90.00
_cell.angle_gamma   90.00
#
_symmetry.space_group_name_H-M   'P 1'
#
loop_
_entity.id
_entity.type
_entity.pdbx_description
1 polymer ?
#
loop_
_entity_poly.entity_id
_entity_poly.type
_entity_poly.pdbx_seq_one_letter_code
_entity_poly.pdbx_strand_id
1 'polypeptide(L)'
;TNDLSKKGAAENAKPERDNEKKKPSPLDEALDWIESFVFAIFIVLLVFIFLFRTVVVDGSSMNPTLYDQQRLILTHFNYTPERGDIIVANSPQLNKTIIKRCIGVAGDTVVIDYNTNTVTVNGEKLDESYLGEAMLDKFSFDQEYKVSETSYEYHVPKNCIFALGDNRNDSRDSRDEGVGFINTKNVLGKAVLRFYPFDQFGKLS
;
A
#
# COMPACT_ATOMS: atom_id res chain seq x y z
N THR A 1 31.24 99.75 3.77
CA THR A 1 30.72 99.18 5.02
C THR A 1 30.04 97.90 4.82
N ASN A 2 30.55 96.87 5.56
CA ASN A 2 29.96 95.64 5.95
C ASN A 2 29.79 94.59 4.85
N ASP A 3 30.61 93.59 4.70
CA ASP A 3 31.00 92.51 5.58
C ASP A 3 29.82 91.68 6.09
N LEU A 4 29.82 90.43 5.73
CA LEU A 4 29.55 89.33 6.62
C LEU A 4 29.37 88.01 5.88
N SER A 5 30.40 87.17 6.01
CA SER A 5 30.25 85.78 6.47
C SER A 5 29.44 84.79 5.65
N LYS A 6 30.11 84.04 4.85
CA LYS A 6 29.65 82.66 4.42
C LYS A 6 30.22 81.65 5.39
N LYS A 7 29.34 81.07 6.23
CA LYS A 7 29.62 79.89 7.05
C LYS A 7 29.24 78.64 6.25
N GLY A 8 30.23 77.83 5.97
CA GLY A 8 30.02 76.57 5.23
C GLY A 8 29.24 75.57 6.03
N ALA A 9 28.32 74.91 5.37
CA ALA A 9 27.69 73.74 5.83
C ALA A 9 28.57 72.51 5.48
N ALA A 10 29.11 71.88 6.52
CA ALA A 10 29.78 70.59 6.38
C ALA A 10 28.73 69.54 6.16
N GLU A 11 28.72 68.99 4.97
CA GLU A 11 27.89 67.85 4.58
C GLU A 11 28.48 66.57 5.20
N ASN A 12 27.75 65.98 6.17
CA ASN A 12 28.06 64.71 6.79
C ASN A 12 27.84 63.59 5.79
N ALA A 13 28.81 63.20 5.01
CA ALA A 13 28.84 62.03 4.25
C ALA A 13 28.99 60.86 5.21
N LYS A 14 27.90 60.08 5.35
CA LYS A 14 27.84 58.78 6.03
C LYS A 14 28.67 57.80 5.23
N PRO A 15 29.62 57.06 5.79
CA PRO A 15 30.37 56.08 5.00
C PRO A 15 29.43 54.95 4.60
N GLU A 16 29.23 54.77 3.32
CA GLU A 16 28.68 53.55 2.74
C GLU A 16 29.57 52.38 3.18
N ARG A 17 29.02 51.54 4.02
CA ARG A 17 29.66 50.24 4.32
C ARG A 17 29.51 49.38 3.08
N ASP A 18 30.54 49.35 2.29
CA ASP A 18 30.71 48.31 1.26
C ASP A 18 30.65 46.94 1.95
N ASN A 19 29.49 46.29 1.83
CA ASN A 19 29.34 44.91 2.16
C ASN A 19 30.01 44.09 1.04
N GLU A 20 31.33 44.06 1.04
CA GLU A 20 32.05 43.04 0.29
C GLU A 20 31.56 41.67 0.74
N LYS A 21 30.71 41.04 -0.05
CA LYS A 21 30.35 39.62 0.12
C LYS A 21 31.63 38.80 -0.06
N LYS A 22 32.25 38.43 1.07
CA LYS A 22 33.37 37.48 1.07
C LYS A 22 32.96 36.29 0.23
N LYS A 23 33.77 35.93 -0.78
CA LYS A 23 33.57 34.68 -1.52
C LYS A 23 33.58 33.54 -0.51
N PRO A 24 32.61 32.61 -0.58
CA PRO A 24 32.57 31.47 0.35
C PRO A 24 33.88 30.69 0.26
N SER A 25 34.35 30.23 1.40
CA SER A 25 35.55 29.36 1.39
C SER A 25 35.18 28.01 0.76
N PRO A 26 36.14 27.26 0.21
CA PRO A 26 35.87 25.92 -0.31
C PRO A 26 35.24 24.99 0.74
N LEU A 27 35.49 25.25 2.01
CA LEU A 27 34.87 24.50 3.11
C LEU A 27 33.40 24.88 3.29
N ASP A 28 33.05 26.17 3.17
CA ASP A 28 31.67 26.63 3.27
C ASP A 28 30.85 26.07 2.11
N GLU A 29 31.39 26.07 0.88
CA GLU A 29 30.73 25.44 -0.28
C GLU A 29 30.52 23.93 -0.07
N ALA A 30 31.50 23.21 0.48
CA ALA A 30 31.35 21.81 0.78
C ALA A 30 30.28 21.52 1.85
N LEU A 31 30.19 22.37 2.87
CA LEU A 31 29.15 22.28 3.92
C LEU A 31 27.76 22.52 3.36
N ASP A 32 27.58 23.51 2.47
CA ASP A 32 26.32 23.80 1.80
C ASP A 32 25.85 22.63 0.93
N TRP A 33 26.78 21.96 0.24
CA TRP A 33 26.48 20.74 -0.52
C TRP A 33 26.03 19.60 0.38
N ILE A 34 26.71 19.39 1.52
CA ILE A 34 26.34 18.35 2.49
C ILE A 34 24.96 18.65 3.07
N GLU A 35 24.69 19.89 3.47
CA GLU A 35 23.38 20.29 4.00
C GLU A 35 22.27 20.02 2.97
N SER A 36 22.48 20.45 1.73
CA SER A 36 21.53 20.21 0.64
C SER A 36 21.27 18.73 0.40
N PHE A 37 22.31 17.90 0.45
CA PHE A 37 22.22 16.45 0.29
C PHE A 37 21.47 15.78 1.46
N VAL A 38 21.77 16.17 2.70
CA VAL A 38 21.06 15.70 3.89
C VAL A 38 19.58 16.07 3.83
N PHE A 39 19.28 17.32 3.43
CA PHE A 39 17.90 17.77 3.27
C PHE A 39 17.15 17.00 2.18
N ALA A 40 17.80 16.73 1.05
CA ALA A 40 17.22 15.92 -0.02
C ALA A 40 16.91 14.50 0.45
N ILE A 41 17.83 13.84 1.16
CA ILE A 41 17.60 12.52 1.76
C ILE A 41 16.43 12.56 2.75
N PHE A 42 16.38 13.58 3.59
CA PHE A 42 15.30 13.74 4.57
C PHE A 42 13.93 13.83 3.89
N ILE A 43 13.80 14.61 2.82
CA ILE A 43 12.56 14.71 2.05
C ILE A 43 12.20 13.35 1.42
N VAL A 44 13.18 12.65 0.83
CA VAL A 44 12.95 11.32 0.25
C VAL A 44 12.45 10.33 1.31
N LEU A 45 13.06 10.31 2.50
CA LEU A 45 12.62 9.46 3.61
C LEU A 45 11.20 9.81 4.08
N LEU A 46 10.86 11.09 4.19
CA LEU A 46 9.50 11.51 4.51
C LEU A 46 8.50 10.98 3.47
N VAL A 47 8.79 11.14 2.19
CA VAL A 47 7.94 10.64 1.11
C VAL A 47 7.76 9.12 1.23
N PHE A 48 8.84 8.37 1.48
CA PHE A 48 8.75 6.92 1.68
C PHE A 48 7.87 6.54 2.88
N ILE A 49 8.03 7.19 4.02
CA ILE A 49 7.23 6.93 5.23
C ILE A 49 5.74 7.21 4.98
N PHE A 50 5.42 8.25 4.19
CA PHE A 50 4.03 8.61 3.90
C PHE A 50 3.38 7.72 2.84
N LEU A 51 4.15 7.24 1.84
CA LEU A 51 3.59 6.48 0.72
C LEU A 51 3.56 4.97 0.96
N PHE A 52 4.52 4.44 1.75
CA PHE A 52 4.71 3.00 1.90
C PHE A 52 4.57 2.56 3.34
N ARG A 53 3.97 1.41 3.51
CA ARG A 53 3.91 0.68 4.78
C ARG A 53 4.52 -0.70 4.58
N THR A 54 5.04 -1.27 5.63
CA THR A 54 5.55 -2.65 5.62
C THR A 54 4.64 -3.56 6.42
N VAL A 55 4.53 -4.80 5.98
CA VAL A 55 3.80 -5.87 6.69
C VAL A 55 4.61 -7.15 6.63
N VAL A 56 4.49 -7.96 7.68
CA VAL A 56 5.03 -9.32 7.74
C VAL A 56 3.89 -10.28 7.43
N VAL A 57 4.15 -11.25 6.56
CA VAL A 57 3.23 -12.36 6.29
C VAL A 57 3.19 -13.27 7.50
N ASP A 58 2.02 -13.55 8.03
CA ASP A 58 1.77 -14.45 9.15
C ASP A 58 0.88 -15.61 8.69
N GLY A 59 1.48 -16.79 8.61
CA GLY A 59 0.81 -18.04 8.22
C GLY A 59 0.88 -18.38 6.74
N SER A 60 0.13 -19.44 6.39
CA SER A 60 0.19 -20.17 5.11
C SER A 60 -0.89 -19.81 4.12
N SER A 61 -1.84 -18.94 4.49
CA SER A 61 -3.08 -18.71 3.72
C SER A 61 -2.88 -18.15 2.31
N MET A 62 -1.68 -17.65 2.00
CA MET A 62 -1.32 -17.11 0.68
C MET A 62 -0.31 -17.97 -0.07
N ASN A 63 0.00 -19.19 0.43
CA ASN A 63 0.84 -20.15 -0.31
C ASN A 63 0.17 -20.54 -1.65
N PRO A 64 0.94 -20.73 -2.71
CA PRO A 64 2.39 -20.59 -2.84
C PRO A 64 2.87 -19.18 -3.19
N THR A 65 1.97 -18.21 -3.32
CA THR A 65 2.31 -16.83 -3.72
C THR A 65 3.16 -16.13 -2.67
N LEU A 66 2.75 -16.25 -1.40
CA LEU A 66 3.47 -15.68 -0.25
C LEU A 66 3.64 -16.74 0.83
N TYR A 67 4.81 -16.73 1.45
CA TYR A 67 5.14 -17.64 2.55
C TYR A 67 5.29 -16.88 3.87
N ASP A 68 5.14 -17.61 4.96
CA ASP A 68 5.30 -17.10 6.32
C ASP A 68 6.63 -16.35 6.52
N GLN A 69 6.62 -15.29 7.33
CA GLN A 69 7.76 -14.41 7.65
C GLN A 69 8.30 -13.58 6.48
N GLN A 70 7.72 -13.65 5.29
CA GLN A 70 8.05 -12.72 4.21
C GLN A 70 7.62 -11.30 4.58
N ARG A 71 8.39 -10.30 4.12
CA ARG A 71 8.09 -8.89 4.36
C ARG A 71 7.74 -8.19 3.07
N LEU A 72 6.63 -7.47 3.12
CA LEU A 72 6.03 -6.82 1.96
C LEU A 72 5.99 -5.31 2.14
N ILE A 73 6.08 -4.60 1.03
CA ILE A 73 5.80 -3.18 0.95
C ILE A 73 4.38 -3.00 0.41
N LEU A 74 3.61 -2.14 1.08
CA LEU A 74 2.25 -1.76 0.71
C LEU A 74 2.23 -0.35 0.15
N THR A 75 1.37 -0.14 -0.85
CA THR A 75 0.90 1.20 -1.23
C THR A 75 -0.52 1.40 -0.70
N HIS A 76 -0.80 2.59 -0.15
CA HIS A 76 -2.09 2.88 0.46
C HIS A 76 -2.67 4.24 0.07
N PHE A 77 -1.84 5.12 -0.50
CA PHE A 77 -2.26 6.46 -0.84
C PHE A 77 -3.26 6.44 -2.01
N ASN A 78 -4.47 6.93 -1.76
CA ASN A 78 -5.57 6.98 -2.74
C ASN A 78 -5.84 5.64 -3.44
N TYR A 79 -5.71 4.54 -2.68
CA TYR A 79 -5.86 3.19 -3.21
C TYR A 79 -7.30 2.71 -3.15
N THR A 80 -7.78 2.22 -4.27
CA THR A 80 -9.06 1.50 -4.40
C THR A 80 -8.74 0.06 -4.81
N PRO A 81 -9.24 -0.96 -4.09
CA PRO A 81 -9.00 -2.36 -4.44
C PRO A 81 -9.53 -2.72 -5.82
N GLU A 82 -8.73 -3.46 -6.58
CA GLU A 82 -9.06 -4.01 -7.89
C GLU A 82 -8.98 -5.53 -7.86
N ARG A 83 -9.64 -6.18 -8.83
CA ARG A 83 -9.56 -7.65 -8.96
C ARG A 83 -8.12 -8.08 -9.23
N GLY A 84 -7.69 -9.15 -8.57
CA GLY A 84 -6.33 -9.69 -8.63
C GLY A 84 -5.35 -9.08 -7.62
N ASP A 85 -5.66 -7.94 -7.02
CA ASP A 85 -4.79 -7.31 -6.05
C ASP A 85 -4.57 -8.15 -4.79
N ILE A 86 -3.34 -8.26 -4.36
CA ILE A 86 -3.02 -8.79 -3.03
C ILE A 86 -3.21 -7.65 -2.02
N ILE A 87 -4.29 -7.72 -1.25
CA ILE A 87 -4.67 -6.68 -0.29
C ILE A 87 -4.29 -7.07 1.13
N VAL A 88 -4.01 -6.05 1.92
CA VAL A 88 -3.86 -6.16 3.37
C VAL A 88 -5.02 -5.42 4.00
N ALA A 89 -5.76 -6.10 4.87
CA ALA A 89 -6.94 -5.54 5.49
C ALA A 89 -7.04 -5.92 6.97
N ASN A 90 -7.66 -5.07 7.76
CA ASN A 90 -8.07 -5.41 9.11
C ASN A 90 -9.37 -6.23 9.04
N SER A 91 -9.39 -7.37 9.72
CA SER A 91 -10.61 -8.14 9.97
C SER A 91 -11.07 -7.91 11.42
N PRO A 92 -12.12 -7.09 11.62
CA PRO A 92 -12.64 -6.84 12.98
C PRO A 92 -13.12 -8.11 13.65
N GLN A 93 -13.72 -9.03 12.89
CA GLN A 93 -14.28 -10.28 13.42
C GLN A 93 -13.17 -11.23 13.91
N LEU A 94 -12.02 -11.26 13.21
CA LEU A 94 -10.86 -12.04 13.62
C LEU A 94 -9.93 -11.27 14.57
N ASN A 95 -10.18 -9.98 14.78
CA ASN A 95 -9.32 -9.06 15.55
C ASN A 95 -7.84 -9.12 15.11
N LYS A 96 -7.61 -9.22 13.80
CA LYS A 96 -6.27 -9.26 13.23
C LYS A 96 -6.20 -8.69 11.81
N THR A 97 -5.00 -8.36 11.37
CA THR A 97 -4.72 -8.01 9.97
C THR A 97 -4.57 -9.30 9.15
N ILE A 98 -5.18 -9.31 7.97
CA ILE A 98 -5.15 -10.44 7.04
C ILE A 98 -4.60 -9.99 5.70
N ILE A 99 -3.97 -10.91 4.98
CA ILE A 99 -3.50 -10.72 3.60
C ILE A 99 -4.29 -11.70 2.73
N LYS A 100 -4.96 -11.19 1.69
CA LYS A 100 -5.80 -11.98 0.79
C LYS A 100 -5.72 -11.41 -0.63
N ARG A 101 -6.15 -12.19 -1.61
CA ARG A 101 -6.34 -11.73 -2.98
C ARG A 101 -7.76 -11.23 -3.17
N CYS A 102 -7.91 -10.01 -3.69
CA CYS A 102 -9.20 -9.44 -4.09
C CYS A 102 -9.73 -10.18 -5.32
N ILE A 103 -10.83 -10.90 -5.17
CA ILE A 103 -11.47 -11.66 -6.25
C ILE A 103 -12.60 -10.88 -6.88
N GLY A 104 -13.40 -10.21 -6.05
CA GLY A 104 -14.53 -9.40 -6.50
C GLY A 104 -14.59 -8.05 -5.81
N VAL A 105 -15.03 -7.05 -6.53
CA VAL A 105 -15.26 -5.69 -6.03
C VAL A 105 -16.76 -5.37 -6.00
N ALA A 106 -17.13 -4.24 -5.41
CA ALA A 106 -18.53 -3.84 -5.25
C ALA A 106 -19.35 -3.97 -6.55
N GLY A 107 -20.45 -4.71 -6.48
CA GLY A 107 -21.34 -4.98 -7.62
C GLY A 107 -21.02 -6.24 -8.40
N ASP A 108 -19.92 -6.92 -8.10
CA ASP A 108 -19.58 -8.20 -8.73
C ASP A 108 -20.42 -9.34 -8.16
N THR A 109 -20.67 -10.34 -9.01
CA THR A 109 -21.17 -11.66 -8.65
C THR A 109 -20.02 -12.65 -8.77
N VAL A 110 -19.61 -13.24 -7.64
CA VAL A 110 -18.58 -14.28 -7.57
C VAL A 110 -19.24 -15.61 -7.38
N VAL A 111 -18.97 -16.57 -8.26
CA VAL A 111 -19.46 -17.95 -8.13
C VAL A 111 -18.26 -18.89 -7.94
N ILE A 112 -18.33 -19.71 -6.91
CA ILE A 112 -17.35 -20.76 -6.62
C ILE A 112 -18.02 -22.11 -6.83
N ASP A 113 -17.49 -22.91 -7.73
CA ASP A 113 -17.94 -24.28 -7.96
C ASP A 113 -16.83 -25.28 -7.61
N TYR A 114 -17.05 -26.01 -6.55
CA TYR A 114 -16.10 -27.01 -6.04
C TYR A 114 -16.05 -28.28 -6.87
N ASN A 115 -17.12 -28.58 -7.63
CA ASN A 115 -17.14 -29.75 -8.51
C ASN A 115 -16.25 -29.55 -9.74
N THR A 116 -16.33 -28.38 -10.34
CA THR A 116 -15.50 -28.02 -11.50
C THR A 116 -14.19 -27.36 -11.09
N ASN A 117 -14.02 -27.06 -9.81
CA ASN A 117 -12.86 -26.37 -9.25
C ASN A 117 -12.60 -25.04 -9.94
N THR A 118 -13.62 -24.21 -10.02
CA THR A 118 -13.55 -22.93 -10.72
C THR A 118 -14.13 -21.80 -9.89
N VAL A 119 -13.54 -20.63 -10.06
CA VAL A 119 -14.11 -19.35 -9.62
C VAL A 119 -14.44 -18.52 -10.84
N THR A 120 -15.67 -18.01 -10.89
CA THR A 120 -16.08 -17.06 -11.94
C THR A 120 -16.46 -15.73 -11.31
N VAL A 121 -16.22 -14.65 -12.04
CA VAL A 121 -16.67 -13.31 -11.67
C VAL A 121 -17.48 -12.74 -12.81
N ASN A 122 -18.74 -12.39 -12.54
CA ASN A 122 -19.70 -11.93 -13.56
C ASN A 122 -19.85 -12.88 -14.74
N GLY A 123 -19.72 -14.20 -14.48
CA GLY A 123 -19.81 -15.26 -15.50
C GLY A 123 -18.51 -15.56 -16.24
N GLU A 124 -17.45 -14.79 -16.03
CA GLU A 124 -16.12 -15.04 -16.61
C GLU A 124 -15.25 -15.84 -15.65
N LYS A 125 -14.67 -16.96 -16.14
CA LYS A 125 -13.76 -17.79 -15.36
C LYS A 125 -12.46 -17.05 -15.08
N LEU A 126 -12.04 -17.05 -13.81
CA LEU A 126 -10.75 -16.49 -13.43
C LEU A 126 -9.61 -17.40 -13.90
N ASP A 127 -8.51 -16.79 -14.32
CA ASP A 127 -7.21 -17.46 -14.41
C ASP A 127 -6.61 -17.54 -13.02
N GLU A 128 -6.53 -18.76 -12.50
CA GLU A 128 -6.05 -19.07 -11.17
C GLU A 128 -4.72 -19.85 -11.21
N SER A 129 -3.89 -19.56 -12.21
CA SER A 129 -2.56 -20.19 -12.40
C SER A 129 -1.60 -20.02 -11.20
N TYR A 130 -1.92 -19.08 -10.30
CA TYR A 130 -1.18 -18.85 -9.06
C TYR A 130 -1.50 -19.85 -7.94
N LEU A 131 -2.54 -20.68 -8.08
CA LEU A 131 -2.90 -21.68 -7.07
C LEU A 131 -1.92 -22.86 -7.10
N GLY A 132 -1.59 -23.37 -5.92
CA GLY A 132 -0.73 -24.55 -5.78
C GLY A 132 -1.49 -25.89 -5.90
N GLU A 133 -2.80 -25.91 -5.62
CA GLU A 133 -3.62 -27.10 -5.60
C GLU A 133 -5.10 -26.80 -5.88
N ALA A 134 -5.85 -27.81 -6.21
CA ALA A 134 -7.30 -27.72 -6.39
C ALA A 134 -8.03 -27.39 -5.09
N MET A 135 -9.12 -26.62 -5.18
CA MET A 135 -10.00 -26.35 -4.03
C MET A 135 -10.73 -27.64 -3.62
N LEU A 136 -10.78 -27.87 -2.33
CA LEU A 136 -11.55 -28.95 -1.74
C LEU A 136 -12.75 -28.35 -0.98
N ASP A 137 -13.89 -29.01 -1.05
CA ASP A 137 -15.08 -28.65 -0.27
C ASP A 137 -14.88 -29.10 1.19
N LYS A 138 -14.03 -28.39 1.92
CA LYS A 138 -13.70 -28.68 3.31
C LYS A 138 -14.39 -27.78 4.33
N PHE A 139 -14.98 -26.69 3.85
CA PHE A 139 -15.47 -25.66 4.74
C PHE A 139 -16.98 -25.70 4.87
N SER A 140 -17.47 -25.52 6.09
CA SER A 140 -18.87 -25.21 6.37
C SER A 140 -19.13 -23.78 5.93
N PHE A 141 -19.52 -23.60 4.67
CA PHE A 141 -19.89 -22.28 4.17
C PHE A 141 -21.30 -21.91 4.61
N ASP A 142 -21.54 -20.61 4.65
CA ASP A 142 -22.85 -20.09 4.93
C ASP A 142 -23.87 -20.63 3.90
N GLN A 143 -24.88 -21.33 4.39
CA GLN A 143 -25.93 -21.91 3.53
C GLN A 143 -26.71 -20.85 2.75
N GLU A 144 -26.69 -19.59 3.18
CA GLU A 144 -27.30 -18.46 2.48
C GLU A 144 -26.76 -18.28 1.06
N TYR A 145 -25.47 -18.56 0.84
CA TYR A 145 -24.81 -18.40 -0.46
C TYR A 145 -24.82 -19.65 -1.33
N LYS A 146 -25.36 -20.77 -0.81
CA LYS A 146 -25.40 -22.04 -1.52
C LYS A 146 -26.46 -22.04 -2.61
N VAL A 147 -26.06 -22.24 -3.87
CA VAL A 147 -26.96 -22.31 -5.03
C VAL A 147 -27.12 -23.72 -5.58
N SER A 148 -26.16 -24.63 -5.28
CA SER A 148 -26.25 -26.07 -5.59
C SER A 148 -25.47 -26.86 -4.54
N GLU A 149 -25.39 -28.21 -4.71
CA GLU A 149 -24.64 -29.10 -3.82
C GLU A 149 -23.16 -28.68 -3.69
N THR A 150 -22.58 -28.13 -4.76
CA THR A 150 -21.14 -27.79 -4.85
C THR A 150 -20.85 -26.34 -5.19
N SER A 151 -21.88 -25.52 -5.40
CA SER A 151 -21.70 -24.13 -5.88
C SER A 151 -22.26 -23.11 -4.89
N TYR A 152 -21.53 -22.02 -4.75
CA TYR A 152 -21.86 -20.87 -3.91
C TYR A 152 -21.77 -19.58 -4.72
N GLU A 153 -22.75 -18.69 -4.54
CA GLU A 153 -22.83 -17.41 -5.24
C GLU A 153 -22.84 -16.25 -4.25
N TYR A 154 -21.92 -15.30 -4.46
CA TYR A 154 -21.71 -14.15 -3.59
C TYR A 154 -21.92 -12.86 -4.38
N HIS A 155 -22.89 -12.06 -3.99
CA HIS A 155 -23.10 -10.71 -4.53
C HIS A 155 -22.35 -9.70 -3.68
N VAL A 156 -21.29 -9.09 -4.22
CA VAL A 156 -20.42 -8.18 -3.46
C VAL A 156 -21.14 -6.86 -3.18
N PRO A 157 -21.39 -6.52 -1.90
CA PRO A 157 -22.12 -5.30 -1.54
C PRO A 157 -21.32 -4.03 -1.87
N LYS A 158 -22.01 -2.88 -1.88
CA LYS A 158 -21.36 -1.57 -2.02
C LYS A 158 -20.32 -1.37 -0.91
N ASN A 159 -19.19 -0.77 -1.27
CA ASN A 159 -18.05 -0.52 -0.37
C ASN A 159 -17.43 -1.78 0.25
N CYS A 160 -17.65 -2.93 -0.35
CA CYS A 160 -17.06 -4.19 0.08
C CYS A 160 -16.26 -4.84 -1.07
N ILE A 161 -15.41 -5.77 -0.69
CA ILE A 161 -14.72 -6.68 -1.60
C ILE A 161 -14.93 -8.12 -1.12
N PHE A 162 -14.81 -9.05 -2.05
CA PHE A 162 -14.72 -10.47 -1.78
C PHE A 162 -13.28 -10.91 -2.04
N ALA A 163 -12.63 -11.47 -1.02
CA ALA A 163 -11.22 -11.79 -1.09
C ALA A 163 -10.94 -13.21 -0.61
N LEU A 164 -10.07 -13.92 -1.32
CA LEU A 164 -9.68 -15.29 -1.04
C LEU A 164 -8.19 -15.39 -0.74
N GLY A 165 -7.81 -16.39 0.07
CA GLY A 165 -6.43 -16.82 0.17
C GLY A 165 -6.02 -17.61 -1.06
N ASP A 166 -4.76 -17.52 -1.48
CA ASP A 166 -4.22 -18.32 -2.57
C ASP A 166 -4.05 -19.79 -2.15
N ASN A 167 -3.89 -20.05 -0.85
CA ASN A 167 -4.04 -21.38 -0.27
C ASN A 167 -5.52 -21.66 0.04
N ARG A 168 -6.29 -22.04 -0.97
CA ARG A 168 -7.75 -22.24 -0.89
C ARG A 168 -8.19 -23.21 0.20
N ASN A 169 -7.36 -24.19 0.52
CA ASN A 169 -7.66 -25.25 1.46
C ASN A 169 -7.21 -24.96 2.89
N ASP A 170 -6.44 -23.88 3.11
CA ASP A 170 -5.92 -23.45 4.42
C ASP A 170 -6.00 -21.91 4.56
N SER A 171 -7.19 -21.37 4.31
CA SER A 171 -7.41 -19.93 4.40
C SER A 171 -8.76 -19.61 5.03
N ARG A 172 -8.72 -18.81 6.10
CA ARG A 172 -9.91 -18.10 6.57
C ARG A 172 -10.03 -16.79 5.78
N ASP A 173 -11.04 -16.72 4.92
CA ASP A 173 -11.25 -15.63 3.96
C ASP A 173 -12.75 -15.33 3.79
N SER A 174 -13.14 -14.64 2.73
CA SER A 174 -14.53 -14.21 2.55
C SER A 174 -15.55 -15.35 2.45
N ARG A 175 -15.13 -16.58 2.32
CA ARG A 175 -15.98 -17.78 2.40
C ARG A 175 -16.37 -18.14 3.85
N ASP A 176 -15.57 -17.73 4.82
CA ASP A 176 -15.80 -17.96 6.25
C ASP A 176 -16.66 -16.83 6.82
N GLU A 177 -17.76 -17.17 7.50
CA GLU A 177 -18.65 -16.20 8.17
C GLU A 177 -17.89 -15.26 9.11
N GLY A 178 -16.80 -15.74 9.73
CA GLY A 178 -15.93 -14.95 10.59
C GLY A 178 -15.12 -13.89 9.84
N VAL A 179 -15.13 -13.87 8.52
CA VAL A 179 -14.49 -12.83 7.68
C VAL A 179 -15.54 -12.14 6.82
N GLY A 180 -16.27 -12.91 6.01
CA GLY A 180 -17.29 -12.42 5.10
C GLY A 180 -16.77 -11.37 4.10
N PHE A 181 -17.65 -10.48 3.67
CA PHE A 181 -17.27 -9.35 2.83
C PHE A 181 -16.42 -8.34 3.61
N ILE A 182 -15.28 -7.96 3.04
CA ILE A 182 -14.35 -7.00 3.65
C ILE A 182 -14.73 -5.59 3.21
N ASN A 183 -15.05 -4.72 4.18
CA ASN A 183 -15.32 -3.31 3.87
C ASN A 183 -14.05 -2.62 3.39
N THR A 184 -14.13 -1.84 2.31
CA THR A 184 -12.99 -1.12 1.71
C THR A 184 -12.31 -0.16 2.69
N LYS A 185 -13.02 0.34 3.70
CA LYS A 185 -12.44 1.16 4.79
C LYS A 185 -11.46 0.40 5.66
N ASN A 186 -11.58 -0.92 5.71
CA ASN A 186 -10.69 -1.77 6.47
C ASN A 186 -9.44 -2.19 5.67
N VAL A 187 -9.40 -1.89 4.37
CA VAL A 187 -8.24 -2.18 3.53
C VAL A 187 -7.12 -1.18 3.84
N LEU A 188 -5.98 -1.70 4.26
CA LEU A 188 -4.80 -0.92 4.62
C LEU A 188 -3.95 -0.56 3.39
N GLY A 189 -4.07 -1.32 2.30
CA GLY A 189 -3.36 -1.10 1.05
C GLY A 189 -3.16 -2.36 0.23
N LYS A 190 -2.51 -2.18 -0.93
CA LYS A 190 -2.08 -3.25 -1.86
C LYS A 190 -0.63 -3.62 -1.59
N ALA A 191 -0.35 -4.90 -1.46
CA ALA A 191 1.02 -5.41 -1.43
C ALA A 191 1.61 -5.36 -2.85
N VAL A 192 2.69 -4.62 -3.02
CA VAL A 192 3.28 -4.38 -4.34
C VAL A 192 4.65 -4.98 -4.51
N LEU A 193 5.37 -5.19 -3.43
CA LEU A 193 6.74 -5.68 -3.45
C LEU A 193 7.03 -6.58 -2.27
N ARG A 194 7.63 -7.74 -2.51
CA ARG A 194 8.26 -8.56 -1.50
C ARG A 194 9.73 -8.15 -1.41
N PHE A 195 10.17 -7.64 -0.25
CA PHE A 195 11.54 -7.17 -0.08
C PHE A 195 12.39 -8.08 0.81
N TYR A 196 11.77 -9.02 1.50
CA TYR A 196 12.47 -10.04 2.29
C TYR A 196 11.74 -11.38 2.19
N PRO A 197 12.45 -12.51 2.08
CA PRO A 197 13.91 -12.62 2.03
C PRO A 197 14.50 -12.08 0.72
N PHE A 198 15.76 -11.66 0.73
CA PHE A 198 16.40 -10.95 -0.38
C PHE A 198 16.58 -11.78 -1.66
N ASP A 199 16.72 -13.10 -1.50
CA ASP A 199 16.78 -14.07 -2.61
C ASP A 199 15.44 -14.22 -3.35
N GLN A 200 14.35 -13.76 -2.74
CA GLN A 200 13.00 -13.76 -3.31
C GLN A 200 12.47 -12.34 -3.56
N PHE A 201 13.37 -11.35 -3.60
CA PHE A 201 12.99 -9.97 -3.86
C PHE A 201 12.26 -9.86 -5.21
N GLY A 202 11.09 -9.23 -5.21
CA GLY A 202 10.34 -9.09 -6.46
C GLY A 202 8.99 -8.40 -6.29
N LYS A 203 8.47 -7.92 -7.42
CA LYS A 203 7.13 -7.35 -7.54
C LYS A 203 6.09 -8.44 -7.34
N LEU A 204 4.98 -8.08 -6.69
CA LEU A 204 3.80 -8.92 -6.54
C LEU A 204 2.76 -8.56 -7.60
N SER A 205 2.14 -9.57 -8.19
CA SER A 205 1.09 -9.46 -9.22
C SER A 205 -0.12 -10.30 -8.85
#